data_cba0ba3c6b87cde4147047d45b474867
#
_entry.id   cba0ba3c6b87cde4147047d45b474867
#
_cell.length_a   1.000
_cell.length_b   1.000
_cell.length_c   1.000
_cell.angle_alpha   90.00
_cell.angle_beta   90.00
_cell.angle_gamma   90.00
#
_symmetry.space_group_name_H-M   'P 1'
#
loop_
_entity.id
_entity.type
_entity.pdbx_description
1 polymer ?
#
loop_
_entity_poly.entity_id
_entity_poly.type
_entity_poly.pdbx_seq_one_letter_code
_entity_poly.pdbx_strand_id
1 'polypeptide(L)'
;SRMTLLNGIAAIIIGSTHAGSMGEHLISHYIDMFMGEKHPGTLHGEQVAVTTLLLSKIQNQIINFSDTLVFKKLNITDNNFRELFGDKIFNQMYEQFKKKYFDGEKLDNLNNLLEKKWPEQKAILKKHLLPTESIEKALKNCGAPTNNVELKIPNNFYNLAIRNSFLLRDRFSYLDVAHYTNTLSNYFIKD
;
A
#
# COMPACT_ATOMS: atom_id res chain seq x y z
N SER A 1 -3.61 -22.32 10.89
CA SER A 1 -3.03 -21.63 12.07
C SER A 1 -4.07 -20.71 12.71
N ARG A 2 -3.84 -20.29 13.97
CA ARG A 2 -4.74 -19.33 14.67
C ARG A 2 -4.92 -18.03 13.88
N MET A 3 -3.87 -17.53 13.27
CA MET A 3 -3.89 -16.29 12.47
C MET A 3 -4.78 -16.40 11.24
N THR A 4 -4.72 -17.52 10.54
CA THR A 4 -5.58 -17.76 9.36
C THR A 4 -7.06 -17.78 9.75
N LEU A 5 -7.38 -18.40 10.90
CA LEU A 5 -8.75 -18.42 11.42
C LEU A 5 -9.21 -17.01 11.83
N LEU A 6 -8.38 -16.24 12.53
CA LEU A 6 -8.71 -14.86 12.93
C LEU A 6 -8.94 -13.94 11.72
N ASN A 7 -8.09 -14.04 10.68
CA ASN A 7 -8.29 -13.29 9.44
C ASN A 7 -9.60 -13.70 8.73
N GLY A 8 -9.93 -14.99 8.73
CA GLY A 8 -11.20 -15.47 8.18
C GLY A 8 -12.40 -14.92 8.94
N ILE A 9 -12.37 -14.94 10.27
CA ILE A 9 -13.41 -14.37 11.14
C ILE A 9 -13.54 -12.86 10.92
N ALA A 10 -12.43 -12.12 10.88
CA ALA A 10 -12.44 -10.69 10.59
C ALA A 10 -13.06 -10.36 9.23
N ALA A 11 -12.73 -11.14 8.19
CA ALA A 11 -13.31 -10.98 6.86
C ALA A 11 -14.82 -11.23 6.86
N ILE A 12 -15.32 -12.21 7.63
CA ILE A 12 -16.75 -12.48 7.79
C ILE A 12 -17.46 -11.32 8.49
N ILE A 13 -16.90 -10.83 9.61
CA ILE A 13 -17.48 -9.73 10.40
C ILE A 13 -17.57 -8.45 9.57
N ILE A 14 -16.53 -8.13 8.80
CA ILE A 14 -16.46 -6.91 7.98
C ILE A 14 -17.21 -7.07 6.65
N GLY A 15 -17.54 -8.30 6.25
CA GLY A 15 -18.10 -8.61 4.93
C GLY A 15 -17.13 -8.35 3.77
N SER A 16 -15.82 -8.32 4.05
CA SER A 16 -14.78 -7.96 3.09
C SER A 16 -13.43 -8.58 3.46
N THR A 17 -12.62 -8.90 2.45
CA THR A 17 -11.24 -9.36 2.63
C THR A 17 -10.25 -8.22 2.90
N HIS A 18 -10.71 -6.99 3.02
CA HIS A 18 -9.85 -5.82 3.24
C HIS A 18 -9.04 -5.91 4.53
N ALA A 19 -9.58 -6.55 5.58
CA ALA A 19 -8.86 -6.74 6.86
C ALA A 19 -7.57 -7.58 6.74
N GLY A 20 -7.45 -8.41 5.71
CA GLY A 20 -6.32 -9.33 5.54
C GLY A 20 -5.46 -9.09 4.30
N SER A 21 -5.77 -8.07 3.49
CA SER A 21 -5.05 -7.84 2.22
C SER A 21 -5.23 -6.40 1.77
N MET A 22 -4.26 -5.57 2.07
CA MET A 22 -4.27 -4.13 1.74
C MET A 22 -3.07 -3.76 0.85
N GLY A 23 -2.41 -2.65 1.13
CA GLY A 23 -1.32 -2.11 0.32
C GLY A 23 -0.12 -3.05 0.18
N GLU A 24 0.19 -3.83 1.22
CA GLU A 24 1.26 -4.82 1.22
C GLU A 24 1.04 -5.91 0.15
N HIS A 25 -0.19 -6.39 0.04
CA HIS A 25 -0.56 -7.36 -1.00
C HIS A 25 -0.60 -6.73 -2.39
N LEU A 26 -0.98 -5.46 -2.51
CA LEU A 26 -0.97 -4.77 -3.82
C LEU A 26 0.44 -4.71 -4.40
N ILE A 27 1.46 -4.45 -3.58
CA ILE A 27 2.86 -4.42 -4.04
C ILE A 27 3.30 -5.84 -4.46
N SER A 28 2.99 -6.86 -3.66
CA SER A 28 3.28 -8.25 -4.01
C SER A 28 2.59 -8.66 -5.32
N HIS A 29 1.30 -8.35 -5.48
CA HIS A 29 0.59 -8.63 -6.73
C HIS A 29 1.21 -7.90 -7.94
N TYR A 30 1.67 -6.65 -7.76
CA TYR A 30 2.37 -5.96 -8.83
C TYR A 30 3.65 -6.70 -9.24
N ILE A 31 4.41 -7.18 -8.27
CA ILE A 31 5.62 -7.97 -8.53
C ILE A 31 5.26 -9.23 -9.33
N ASP A 32 4.30 -10.01 -8.86
CA ASP A 32 3.87 -11.25 -9.51
C ASP A 32 3.34 -11.02 -10.94
N MET A 33 2.61 -9.92 -11.16
CA MET A 33 1.98 -9.63 -12.46
C MET A 33 2.94 -9.07 -13.51
N PHE A 34 3.92 -8.26 -13.10
CA PHE A 34 4.69 -7.43 -14.03
C PHE A 34 6.19 -7.73 -14.08
N MET A 35 6.71 -8.58 -13.21
CA MET A 35 8.14 -8.94 -13.26
C MET A 35 8.45 -9.98 -14.35
N GLY A 36 7.46 -10.78 -14.76
CA GLY A 36 7.57 -11.75 -15.85
C GLY A 36 8.68 -12.77 -15.61
N GLU A 37 9.44 -13.08 -16.64
CA GLU A 37 10.54 -14.09 -16.60
C GLU A 37 11.68 -13.71 -15.62
N LYS A 38 11.78 -12.46 -15.22
CA LYS A 38 12.79 -12.00 -14.24
C LYS A 38 12.36 -12.24 -12.79
N HIS A 39 11.15 -12.78 -12.57
CA HIS A 39 10.66 -13.07 -11.23
C HIS A 39 11.55 -14.13 -10.56
N PRO A 40 12.10 -13.85 -9.37
CA PRO A 40 13.09 -14.72 -8.73
C PRO A 40 12.51 -15.99 -8.11
N GLY A 41 11.20 -16.24 -8.27
CA GLY A 41 10.53 -17.41 -7.69
C GLY A 41 10.25 -17.28 -6.18
N THR A 42 10.30 -16.08 -5.63
CA THR A 42 9.95 -15.83 -4.22
C THR A 42 8.48 -16.13 -3.96
N LEU A 43 8.19 -16.64 -2.76
CA LEU A 43 6.82 -16.93 -2.35
C LEU A 43 6.06 -15.63 -2.07
N HIS A 44 4.77 -15.64 -2.35
CA HIS A 44 3.88 -14.51 -2.06
C HIS A 44 3.98 -14.04 -0.59
N GLY A 45 4.04 -14.98 0.36
CA GLY A 45 4.21 -14.65 1.79
C GLY A 45 5.53 -13.96 2.14
N GLU A 46 6.62 -14.28 1.42
CA GLU A 46 7.91 -13.60 1.58
C GLU A 46 7.85 -12.16 1.06
N GLN A 47 7.22 -11.95 -0.09
CA GLN A 47 6.99 -10.62 -0.65
C GLN A 47 6.11 -9.79 0.29
N VAL A 48 5.00 -10.36 0.79
CA VAL A 48 4.09 -9.70 1.75
C VAL A 48 4.82 -9.35 3.05
N ALA A 49 5.74 -10.18 3.55
CA ALA A 49 6.54 -9.87 4.73
C ALA A 49 7.35 -8.57 4.53
N VAL A 50 8.08 -8.46 3.43
CA VAL A 50 8.89 -7.28 3.09
C VAL A 50 8.00 -6.04 2.90
N THR A 51 6.90 -6.17 2.17
CA THR A 51 6.00 -5.06 1.89
C THR A 51 5.20 -4.62 3.10
N THR A 52 4.93 -5.51 4.07
CA THR A 52 4.37 -5.16 5.38
C THR A 52 5.29 -4.22 6.16
N LEU A 53 6.60 -4.45 6.14
CA LEU A 53 7.55 -3.53 6.77
C LEU A 53 7.52 -2.15 6.13
N LEU A 54 7.45 -2.08 4.80
CA LEU A 54 7.30 -0.82 4.08
C LEU A 54 6.02 -0.09 4.50
N LEU A 55 4.88 -0.77 4.46
CA LEU A 55 3.59 -0.19 4.86
C LEU A 55 3.59 0.26 6.32
N SER A 56 4.23 -0.51 7.22
CA SER A 56 4.41 -0.12 8.62
C SER A 56 5.21 1.18 8.76
N LYS A 57 6.29 1.37 7.98
CA LYS A 57 7.04 2.65 7.94
C LYS A 57 6.16 3.81 7.49
N ILE A 58 5.39 3.62 6.41
CA ILE A 58 4.46 4.63 5.90
C ILE A 58 3.40 4.98 6.96
N GLN A 59 2.77 3.98 7.57
CA GLN A 59 1.78 4.16 8.63
C GLN A 59 2.35 4.93 9.81
N ASN A 60 3.51 4.50 10.31
CA ASN A 60 4.18 5.14 11.44
C ASN A 60 4.50 6.60 11.13
N GLN A 61 5.00 6.89 9.94
CA GLN A 61 5.30 8.26 9.51
C GLN A 61 4.03 9.13 9.48
N ILE A 62 2.97 8.66 8.84
CA ILE A 62 1.71 9.41 8.71
C ILE A 62 1.06 9.62 10.09
N ILE A 63 0.96 8.57 10.90
CA ILE A 63 0.23 8.63 12.18
C ILE A 63 1.02 9.41 13.23
N ASN A 64 2.34 9.31 13.28
CA ASN A 64 3.12 9.98 14.33
C ASN A 64 3.48 11.43 13.98
N PHE A 65 3.77 11.73 12.71
CA PHE A 65 4.40 12.99 12.32
C PHE A 65 3.52 13.92 11.50
N SER A 66 2.34 13.49 11.04
CA SER A 66 1.41 14.38 10.33
C SER A 66 0.37 14.95 11.28
N ASP A 67 0.52 16.23 11.64
CA ASP A 67 -0.48 16.92 12.47
C ASP A 67 -1.73 17.28 11.67
N THR A 68 -1.56 17.54 10.39
CA THR A 68 -2.63 17.72 9.41
C THR A 68 -2.45 16.73 8.28
N LEU A 69 -3.55 16.26 7.72
CA LEU A 69 -3.55 15.39 6.56
C LEU A 69 -4.29 16.09 5.43
N VAL A 70 -3.54 16.56 4.43
CA VAL A 70 -4.08 17.27 3.27
C VAL A 70 -3.76 16.49 2.01
N PHE A 71 -4.79 16.09 1.28
CA PHE A 71 -4.66 15.37 0.03
C PHE A 71 -4.58 16.33 -1.15
N LYS A 72 -3.66 16.05 -2.06
CA LYS A 72 -3.46 16.76 -3.32
C LYS A 72 -3.98 15.94 -4.49
N LYS A 73 -4.46 16.60 -5.53
CA LYS A 73 -4.88 15.94 -6.75
C LYS A 73 -3.74 15.09 -7.33
N LEU A 74 -4.04 13.86 -7.69
CA LEU A 74 -3.10 13.00 -8.40
C LEU A 74 -3.11 13.34 -9.89
N ASN A 75 -1.93 13.48 -10.47
CA ASN A 75 -1.75 13.71 -11.92
C ASN A 75 -1.65 12.38 -12.64
N ILE A 76 -2.76 11.65 -12.69
CA ILE A 76 -2.86 10.36 -13.37
C ILE A 76 -3.86 10.49 -14.51
N THR A 77 -3.41 10.15 -15.72
CA THR A 77 -4.21 10.20 -16.95
C THR A 77 -4.45 8.81 -17.50
N ASP A 78 -5.41 8.67 -18.39
CA ASP A 78 -5.69 7.44 -19.13
C ASP A 78 -4.44 6.94 -19.88
N ASN A 79 -3.64 7.85 -20.43
CA ASN A 79 -2.41 7.50 -21.12
C ASN A 79 -1.40 6.86 -20.16
N ASN A 80 -1.26 7.39 -18.94
CA ASN A 80 -0.38 6.79 -17.92
C ASN A 80 -0.80 5.35 -17.59
N PHE A 81 -2.11 5.08 -17.50
CA PHE A 81 -2.61 3.73 -17.28
C PHE A 81 -2.31 2.80 -18.45
N ARG A 82 -2.48 3.27 -19.70
CA ARG A 82 -2.20 2.46 -20.91
C ARG A 82 -0.72 2.14 -21.02
N GLU A 83 0.15 3.10 -20.75
CA GLU A 83 1.60 2.91 -20.75
C GLU A 83 2.04 1.89 -19.67
N LEU A 84 1.41 1.91 -18.48
CA LEU A 84 1.77 1.05 -17.37
C LEU A 84 1.23 -0.38 -17.51
N PHE A 85 0.01 -0.53 -18.00
CA PHE A 85 -0.72 -1.80 -17.94
C PHE A 85 -1.03 -2.39 -19.32
N GLY A 86 -0.90 -1.60 -20.39
CA GLY A 86 -1.31 -1.99 -21.74
C GLY A 86 -2.83 -2.02 -21.92
N ASP A 87 -3.27 -2.01 -23.19
CA ASP A 87 -4.70 -1.89 -23.53
C ASP A 87 -5.57 -3.05 -23.02
N LYS A 88 -5.00 -4.25 -22.92
CA LYS A 88 -5.78 -5.45 -22.53
C LYS A 88 -6.40 -5.35 -21.15
N ILE A 89 -5.69 -4.79 -20.18
CA ILE A 89 -6.16 -4.71 -18.78
C ILE A 89 -6.50 -3.28 -18.35
N PHE A 90 -6.27 -2.30 -19.24
CA PHE A 90 -6.53 -0.89 -18.97
C PHE A 90 -7.91 -0.65 -18.35
N ASN A 91 -8.98 -1.08 -19.05
CA ASN A 91 -10.34 -0.82 -18.60
C ASN A 91 -10.60 -1.37 -17.20
N GLN A 92 -10.15 -2.60 -16.92
CA GLN A 92 -10.33 -3.23 -15.62
C GLN A 92 -9.62 -2.46 -14.50
N MET A 93 -8.34 -2.10 -14.70
CA MET A 93 -7.55 -1.40 -13.68
C MET A 93 -8.05 0.03 -13.48
N TYR A 94 -8.39 0.72 -14.56
CA TYR A 94 -8.88 2.09 -14.51
C TYR A 94 -10.22 2.21 -13.79
N GLU A 95 -11.17 1.29 -14.03
CA GLU A 95 -12.46 1.24 -13.32
C GLU A 95 -12.28 0.94 -11.82
N GLN A 96 -11.31 0.11 -11.44
CA GLN A 96 -11.00 -0.12 -10.02
C GLN A 96 -10.42 1.15 -9.37
N PHE A 97 -9.48 1.79 -10.06
CA PHE A 97 -8.86 3.03 -9.56
C PHE A 97 -9.87 4.16 -9.39
N LYS A 98 -10.76 4.37 -10.37
CA LYS A 98 -11.78 5.44 -10.31
C LYS A 98 -12.68 5.38 -9.07
N LYS A 99 -12.93 4.20 -8.52
CA LYS A 99 -13.76 4.06 -7.31
C LYS A 99 -13.14 4.73 -6.08
N LYS A 100 -11.83 4.86 -6.03
CA LYS A 100 -11.08 5.47 -4.92
C LYS A 100 -10.33 6.76 -5.32
N TYR A 101 -10.59 7.26 -6.51
CA TYR A 101 -9.98 8.50 -6.98
C TYR A 101 -10.79 9.71 -6.50
N PHE A 102 -10.07 10.68 -5.94
CA PHE A 102 -10.60 11.94 -5.44
C PHE A 102 -10.04 13.10 -6.25
N ASP A 103 -10.92 13.91 -6.83
CA ASP A 103 -10.60 15.19 -7.46
C ASP A 103 -11.75 16.18 -7.29
N GLY A 104 -11.52 17.44 -7.67
CA GLY A 104 -12.51 18.51 -7.58
C GLY A 104 -13.23 18.54 -6.25
N GLU A 105 -14.53 18.71 -6.27
CA GLU A 105 -15.38 18.82 -5.07
C GLU A 105 -15.26 17.62 -4.11
N LYS A 106 -15.06 16.41 -4.64
CA LYS A 106 -14.86 15.20 -3.79
C LYS A 106 -13.59 15.32 -2.96
N LEU A 107 -12.51 15.83 -3.56
CA LEU A 107 -11.24 16.03 -2.88
C LEU A 107 -11.34 17.13 -1.84
N ASP A 108 -12.02 18.23 -2.16
CA ASP A 108 -12.22 19.34 -1.24
C ASP A 108 -13.07 18.92 -0.03
N ASN A 109 -14.15 18.18 -0.26
CA ASN A 109 -14.98 17.62 0.80
C ASN A 109 -14.22 16.65 1.70
N LEU A 110 -13.35 15.81 1.11
CA LEU A 110 -12.49 14.91 1.87
C LEU A 110 -11.48 15.69 2.72
N ASN A 111 -10.83 16.73 2.18
CA ASN A 111 -9.89 17.55 2.94
C ASN A 111 -10.58 18.28 4.10
N ASN A 112 -11.77 18.83 3.89
CA ASN A 112 -12.58 19.43 4.95
C ASN A 112 -12.96 18.44 6.06
N LEU A 113 -13.22 17.18 5.68
CA LEU A 113 -13.49 16.11 6.66
C LEU A 113 -12.22 15.72 7.42
N LEU A 114 -11.10 15.59 6.72
CA LEU A 114 -9.80 15.25 7.32
C LEU A 114 -9.35 16.34 8.30
N GLU A 115 -9.47 17.61 7.96
CA GLU A 115 -9.14 18.71 8.85
C GLU A 115 -9.88 18.60 10.19
N LYS A 116 -11.18 18.27 10.14
CA LYS A 116 -12.03 18.17 11.33
C LYS A 116 -11.81 16.87 12.12
N LYS A 117 -11.57 15.75 11.43
CA LYS A 117 -11.61 14.42 12.05
C LYS A 117 -10.23 13.80 12.26
N TRP A 118 -9.20 14.27 11.55
CA TRP A 118 -7.87 13.66 11.63
C TRP A 118 -7.28 13.65 13.04
N PRO A 119 -7.36 14.70 13.87
CA PRO A 119 -6.80 14.68 15.22
C PRO A 119 -7.40 13.55 16.09
N GLU A 120 -8.72 13.37 16.02
CA GLU A 120 -9.42 12.28 16.73
C GLU A 120 -9.03 10.91 16.19
N GLN A 121 -9.08 10.73 14.87
CA GLN A 121 -8.75 9.48 14.22
C GLN A 121 -7.28 9.11 14.42
N LYS A 122 -6.37 10.06 14.33
CA LYS A 122 -4.95 9.88 14.63
C LYS A 122 -4.73 9.35 16.05
N ALA A 123 -5.43 9.90 17.04
CA ALA A 123 -5.33 9.48 18.43
C ALA A 123 -5.81 8.02 18.62
N ILE A 124 -6.86 7.61 17.90
CA ILE A 124 -7.36 6.22 17.93
C ILE A 124 -6.35 5.29 17.24
N LEU A 125 -5.93 5.64 16.02
CA LEU A 125 -4.98 4.82 15.23
C LEU A 125 -3.66 4.62 15.98
N LYS A 126 -3.17 5.65 16.66
CA LYS A 126 -1.91 5.60 17.42
C LYS A 126 -1.93 4.54 18.54
N LYS A 127 -3.09 4.24 19.13
CA LYS A 127 -3.23 3.19 20.15
C LYS A 127 -3.05 1.78 19.61
N HIS A 128 -3.29 1.59 18.31
CA HIS A 128 -3.22 0.29 17.64
C HIS A 128 -1.98 0.13 16.74
N LEU A 129 -1.17 1.20 16.63
CA LEU A 129 0.01 1.20 15.80
C LEU A 129 1.11 0.35 16.42
N LEU A 130 1.61 -0.62 15.65
CA LEU A 130 2.78 -1.40 16.04
C LEU A 130 4.06 -0.68 15.60
N PRO A 131 5.10 -0.61 16.45
CA PRO A 131 6.41 -0.15 16.03
C PRO A 131 6.95 -1.02 14.89
N THR A 132 7.50 -0.39 13.86
CA THR A 132 8.07 -1.11 12.70
C THR A 132 9.17 -2.09 13.13
N GLU A 133 9.99 -1.70 14.10
CA GLU A 133 11.07 -2.52 14.65
C GLU A 133 10.56 -3.82 15.29
N SER A 134 9.37 -3.78 15.89
CA SER A 134 8.74 -4.96 16.47
C SER A 134 8.32 -5.96 15.40
N ILE A 135 7.79 -5.46 14.26
CA ILE A 135 7.42 -6.28 13.11
C ILE A 135 8.68 -6.86 12.48
N GLU A 136 9.70 -6.04 12.24
CA GLU A 136 10.98 -6.46 11.67
C GLU A 136 11.65 -7.56 12.51
N LYS A 137 11.69 -7.36 13.83
CA LYS A 137 12.22 -8.36 14.77
C LYS A 137 11.46 -9.69 14.69
N ALA A 138 10.13 -9.64 14.60
CA ALA A 138 9.31 -10.83 14.47
C ALA A 138 9.60 -11.58 13.17
N LEU A 139 9.72 -10.88 12.05
CA LEU A 139 10.05 -11.45 10.75
C LEU A 139 11.45 -12.08 10.75
N LYS A 140 12.46 -11.39 11.28
CA LYS A 140 13.82 -11.93 11.42
C LYS A 140 13.87 -13.20 12.28
N ASN A 141 13.11 -13.22 13.38
CA ASN A 141 13.04 -14.40 14.24
C ASN A 141 12.40 -15.62 13.56
N CYS A 142 11.54 -15.40 12.56
CA CYS A 142 10.96 -16.47 11.74
C CYS A 142 11.83 -16.86 10.54
N GLY A 143 12.96 -16.19 10.31
CA GLY A 143 13.78 -16.37 9.11
C GLY A 143 13.14 -15.81 7.84
N ALA A 144 12.15 -14.91 7.96
CA ALA A 144 11.52 -14.27 6.82
C ALA A 144 12.38 -13.11 6.29
N PRO A 145 12.34 -12.83 4.97
CA PRO A 145 13.04 -11.69 4.39
C PRO A 145 12.47 -10.36 4.92
N THR A 146 13.34 -9.34 4.98
CA THR A 146 12.99 -8.02 5.51
C THR A 146 13.26 -6.89 4.51
N ASN A 147 13.81 -7.20 3.36
CA ASN A 147 14.10 -6.23 2.30
C ASN A 147 14.02 -6.88 0.90
N ASN A 148 13.99 -6.04 -0.14
CA ASN A 148 13.88 -6.49 -1.52
C ASN A 148 15.14 -7.23 -2.03
N VAL A 149 16.32 -6.97 -1.45
CA VAL A 149 17.57 -7.64 -1.83
C VAL A 149 17.52 -9.11 -1.43
N GLU A 150 17.01 -9.42 -0.24
CA GLU A 150 16.77 -10.78 0.23
C GLU A 150 15.75 -11.53 -0.66
N LEU A 151 14.79 -10.78 -1.24
CA LEU A 151 13.88 -11.30 -2.27
C LEU A 151 14.51 -11.41 -3.66
N LYS A 152 15.75 -10.94 -3.87
CA LYS A 152 16.41 -10.84 -5.18
C LYS A 152 15.61 -9.98 -6.19
N ILE A 153 14.90 -8.97 -5.71
CA ILE A 153 14.15 -8.02 -6.53
C ILE A 153 14.99 -6.75 -6.68
N PRO A 154 15.33 -6.33 -7.91
CA PRO A 154 16.11 -5.12 -8.15
C PRO A 154 15.44 -3.86 -7.60
N ASN A 155 16.23 -2.91 -7.08
CA ASN A 155 15.74 -1.65 -6.49
C ASN A 155 14.79 -0.89 -7.41
N ASN A 156 15.18 -0.74 -8.69
CA ASN A 156 14.38 -0.02 -9.69
C ASN A 156 13.01 -0.66 -9.89
N PHE A 157 12.92 -2.00 -9.97
CA PHE A 157 11.64 -2.69 -10.12
C PHE A 157 10.80 -2.64 -8.84
N TYR A 158 11.43 -2.79 -7.68
CA TYR A 158 10.73 -2.67 -6.40
C TYR A 158 10.14 -1.26 -6.21
N ASN A 159 10.88 -0.21 -6.58
CA ASN A 159 10.38 1.16 -6.59
C ASN A 159 9.21 1.36 -7.56
N LEU A 160 9.23 0.71 -8.74
CA LEU A 160 8.09 0.72 -9.66
C LEU A 160 6.87 0.04 -9.03
N ALA A 161 7.06 -1.09 -8.35
CA ALA A 161 5.98 -1.79 -7.66
C ALA A 161 5.37 -0.93 -6.54
N ILE A 162 6.18 -0.26 -5.73
CA ILE A 162 5.72 0.69 -4.69
C ILE A 162 4.91 1.82 -5.33
N ARG A 163 5.41 2.39 -6.43
CA ARG A 163 4.79 3.54 -7.10
C ARG A 163 3.45 3.20 -7.74
N ASN A 164 3.30 2.03 -8.34
CA ASN A 164 2.19 1.76 -9.26
C ASN A 164 1.16 0.77 -8.70
N SER A 165 1.49 0.02 -7.66
CA SER A 165 0.62 -1.05 -7.14
C SER A 165 -0.72 -0.55 -6.60
N PHE A 166 -0.78 0.69 -6.09
CA PHE A 166 -2.04 1.27 -5.62
C PHE A 166 -3.09 1.40 -6.74
N LEU A 167 -2.69 1.37 -8.01
CA LEU A 167 -3.58 1.43 -9.16
C LEU A 167 -4.32 0.12 -9.45
N LEU A 168 -3.90 -1.01 -8.85
CA LEU A 168 -4.39 -2.35 -9.20
C LEU A 168 -5.81 -2.65 -8.73
N ARG A 169 -6.26 -2.03 -7.63
CA ARG A 169 -7.53 -2.36 -6.96
C ARG A 169 -8.20 -1.11 -6.41
N ASP A 170 -9.49 -1.24 -6.10
CA ASP A 170 -10.32 -0.22 -5.46
C ASP A 170 -10.09 -0.08 -3.94
N ARG A 171 -9.09 -0.75 -3.39
CA ARG A 171 -8.75 -0.70 -1.96
C ARG A 171 -7.96 0.55 -1.65
N PHE A 172 -8.54 1.43 -0.84
CA PHE A 172 -7.84 2.61 -0.33
C PHE A 172 -6.95 2.22 0.85
N SER A 173 -5.66 2.46 0.73
CA SER A 173 -4.63 2.02 1.67
C SER A 173 -3.68 3.16 2.04
N TYR A 174 -2.73 2.92 2.93
CA TYR A 174 -1.68 3.89 3.24
C TYR A 174 -0.75 4.21 2.05
N LEU A 175 -0.71 3.36 1.02
CA LEU A 175 -0.05 3.72 -0.25
C LEU A 175 -0.78 4.89 -0.93
N ASP A 176 -2.11 4.83 -0.96
CA ASP A 176 -2.92 5.92 -1.51
C ASP A 176 -2.72 7.21 -0.70
N VAL A 177 -2.73 7.12 0.63
CA VAL A 177 -2.44 8.27 1.50
C VAL A 177 -1.07 8.87 1.17
N ALA A 178 -0.02 8.04 1.03
CA ALA A 178 1.31 8.52 0.69
C ALA A 178 1.39 9.17 -0.70
N HIS A 179 0.61 8.67 -1.67
CA HIS A 179 0.45 9.32 -2.98
C HIS A 179 -0.24 10.68 -2.86
N TYR A 180 -1.42 10.73 -2.25
CA TYR A 180 -2.19 11.97 -2.09
C TYR A 180 -1.47 13.03 -1.27
N THR A 181 -0.57 12.64 -0.36
CA THR A 181 0.24 13.57 0.43
C THR A 181 1.61 13.89 -0.18
N ASN A 182 1.94 13.33 -1.36
CA ASN A 182 3.24 13.47 -2.03
C ASN A 182 4.43 13.00 -1.16
N THR A 183 4.22 12.03 -0.28
CA THR A 183 5.28 11.52 0.62
C THR A 183 5.87 10.18 0.17
N LEU A 184 5.28 9.54 -0.84
CA LEU A 184 5.68 8.20 -1.25
C LEU A 184 7.15 8.10 -1.69
N SER A 185 7.68 9.13 -2.34
CA SER A 185 9.08 9.16 -2.78
C SER A 185 10.10 9.03 -1.63
N ASN A 186 9.69 9.33 -0.40
CA ASN A 186 10.55 9.19 0.78
C ASN A 186 10.87 7.72 1.10
N TYR A 187 10.12 6.79 0.52
CA TYR A 187 10.24 5.35 0.76
C TYR A 187 10.89 4.60 -0.40
N PHE A 188 11.29 5.29 -1.46
CA PHE A 188 12.02 4.65 -2.55
C PHE A 188 13.44 4.31 -2.12
N ILE A 189 13.89 3.15 -2.55
CA ILE A 189 15.25 2.70 -2.34
C ILE A 189 16.16 3.53 -3.27
N LYS A 190 17.16 4.16 -2.68
CA LYS A 190 18.20 4.87 -3.42
C LYS A 190 19.26 3.88 -3.86
N ASP A 191 19.75 4.04 -5.07
CA ASP A 191 20.89 3.27 -5.61
C ASP A 191 22.18 3.67 -4.92
#